data_f6918d3b8369ccb962996a977095eecb
#
_entry.id   f6918d3b8369ccb962996a977095eecb
#
_cell.length_a   1.000
_cell.length_b   1.000
_cell.length_c   1.000
_cell.angle_alpha   90.00
_cell.angle_beta   90.00
_cell.angle_gamma   90.00
#
_symmetry.space_group_name_H-M   'P 1'
#
loop_
_entity.id
_entity.type
_entity.pdbx_description
1 polymer ?
#
loop_
_entity_poly.entity_id
_entity_poly.type
_entity_poly.pdbx_seq_one_letter_code
_entity_poly.pdbx_strand_id
1 'polypeptide(L)'
;MSTETNPTPAPAASGTDPKTIAIVSYLTWIGWIIAYVLYGNNKSQFAAFHIRQSLFLHILAIATWILRWMLLFIPYVGWALWWISWIIFIGLLVLWVLGLMSAVNNEEKPIPIFGKMAQQMLAGVK
;
A
#
# COMPACT_ATOMS: atom_id res chain seq x y z
N MET A 1 19.56 -21.79 33.67
CA MET A 1 19.35 -21.44 33.30
C MET A 1 19.48 -20.89 32.46
N SER A 2 19.27 -20.94 32.00
CA SER A 2 19.37 -20.43 31.32
C SER A 2 19.13 -19.80 30.93
N THR A 3 19.06 -19.57 30.64
CA THR A 3 18.79 -18.89 30.29
C THR A 3 18.66 -18.27 29.52
N GLU A 4 18.42 -18.50 29.10
CA GLU A 4 18.27 -18.03 28.35
C GLU A 4 18.30 -17.42 27.79
N THR A 5 18.40 -17.41 27.51
CA THR A 5 18.39 -16.75 26.99
C THR A 5 17.88 -16.36 26.07
N ASN A 6 17.28 -16.12 26.14
CA ASN A 6 16.36 -15.65 25.25
C ASN A 6 16.70 -14.28 24.82
N PRO A 7 17.17 -14.18 23.72
CA PRO A 7 17.53 -12.89 23.27
C PRO A 7 16.27 -12.15 23.11
N THR A 8 16.16 -11.30 23.89
CA THR A 8 15.29 -10.28 23.67
C THR A 8 15.54 -9.75 22.33
N PRO A 9 14.58 -9.72 21.57
CA PRO A 9 14.68 -9.03 20.33
C PRO A 9 15.21 -7.68 20.64
N ALA A 10 16.17 -7.35 19.96
CA ALA A 10 16.67 -6.05 20.05
C ALA A 10 15.49 -5.14 20.02
N PRO A 11 15.38 -4.37 20.98
CA PRO A 11 14.36 -3.42 20.96
C PRO A 11 14.52 -2.68 19.68
N ALA A 12 13.50 -2.60 18.99
CA ALA A 12 13.49 -1.67 17.94
C ALA A 12 13.72 -0.37 18.59
N ALA A 13 14.91 -0.22 18.94
CA ALA A 13 15.26 0.90 19.72
C ALA A 13 14.75 2.16 19.09
N SER A 14 14.56 2.17 17.83
CA SER A 14 14.30 3.42 17.21
C SER A 14 13.24 3.28 16.17
N GLY A 15 12.17 2.70 16.45
CA GLY A 15 11.16 2.74 15.44
C GLY A 15 10.09 1.74 15.57
N THR A 16 9.07 1.94 14.77
CA THR A 16 7.92 1.08 14.74
C THR A 16 8.25 -0.19 13.98
N ASP A 17 7.65 -1.29 14.40
CA ASP A 17 7.78 -2.58 13.76
C ASP A 17 7.47 -2.45 12.26
N PRO A 18 8.33 -2.97 11.39
CA PRO A 18 8.11 -2.91 9.95
C PRO A 18 6.74 -3.44 9.51
N LYS A 19 6.26 -4.48 10.15
CA LYS A 19 4.95 -5.04 9.85
C LYS A 19 3.85 -4.01 10.12
N THR A 20 3.93 -3.30 11.22
CA THR A 20 2.97 -2.25 11.55
C THR A 20 3.01 -1.13 10.52
N ILE A 21 4.20 -0.71 10.11
CA ILE A 21 4.36 0.30 9.07
C ILE A 21 3.70 -0.16 7.78
N ALA A 22 3.94 -1.40 7.38
CA ALA A 22 3.36 -1.94 6.16
C ALA A 22 1.84 -1.96 6.21
N ILE A 23 1.27 -2.43 7.31
CA ILE A 23 -0.18 -2.51 7.45
C ILE A 23 -0.80 -1.12 7.43
N VAL A 24 -0.24 -0.19 8.18
CA VAL A 24 -0.76 1.18 8.27
C VAL A 24 -0.71 1.85 6.89
N SER A 25 0.29 1.54 6.08
CA SER A 25 0.42 2.15 4.75
C SER A 25 -0.73 1.78 3.82
N TYR A 26 -1.43 0.68 4.07
CA TYR A 26 -2.56 0.26 3.24
C TYR A 26 -3.90 0.80 3.72
N LEU A 27 -4.00 1.28 4.95
CA LEU A 27 -5.31 1.59 5.53
C LEU A 27 -5.99 2.78 4.84
N THR A 28 -5.29 3.89 4.73
CA THR A 28 -5.77 5.07 4.03
C THR A 28 -4.56 5.82 3.52
N TRP A 29 -4.76 6.81 2.66
CA TRP A 29 -3.64 7.60 2.24
C TRP A 29 -3.07 8.48 3.38
N ILE A 30 -3.90 8.84 4.37
CA ILE A 30 -3.42 9.49 5.59
C ILE A 30 -2.55 8.49 6.36
N GLY A 31 -3.01 7.25 6.48
CA GLY A 31 -2.24 6.17 7.07
C GLY A 31 -0.92 5.95 6.35
N TRP A 32 -0.92 6.10 5.03
CA TRP A 32 0.31 5.99 4.25
C TRP A 32 1.32 7.08 4.65
N ILE A 33 0.85 8.31 4.82
CA ILE A 33 1.73 9.41 5.24
C ILE A 33 2.34 9.10 6.61
N ILE A 34 1.52 8.63 7.55
CA ILE A 34 2.00 8.25 8.87
C ILE A 34 3.02 7.12 8.76
N ALA A 35 2.72 6.11 7.94
CA ALA A 35 3.62 4.98 7.73
C ALA A 35 4.95 5.43 7.14
N TYR A 36 4.94 6.36 6.21
CA TYR A 36 6.16 6.87 5.61
C TYR A 36 7.03 7.59 6.65
N VAL A 37 6.41 8.37 7.52
CA VAL A 37 7.15 9.04 8.61
C VAL A 37 7.75 8.00 9.55
N LEU A 38 6.99 6.99 9.92
CA LEU A 38 7.51 5.91 10.78
C LEU A 38 8.61 5.13 10.09
N TYR A 39 8.48 4.90 8.80
CA TYR A 39 9.50 4.24 8.00
C TYR A 39 10.82 5.01 8.05
N GLY A 40 10.76 6.32 8.07
CA GLY A 40 11.97 7.14 8.17
C GLY A 40 12.81 6.83 9.40
N ASN A 41 12.18 6.34 10.46
CA ASN A 41 12.87 5.99 11.71
C ASN A 41 13.29 4.53 11.76
N ASN A 42 12.78 3.70 10.86
CA ASN A 42 13.10 2.28 10.83
C ASN A 42 13.00 1.76 9.40
N LYS A 43 14.01 2.07 8.60
CA LYS A 43 14.04 1.70 7.20
C LYS A 43 14.35 0.22 7.05
N SER A 44 13.35 -0.55 6.70
CA SER A 44 13.51 -1.96 6.40
C SER A 44 13.07 -2.22 4.96
N GLN A 45 13.61 -3.27 4.38
CA GLN A 45 13.23 -3.67 3.02
C GLN A 45 11.74 -4.05 2.96
N PHE A 46 11.26 -4.73 3.98
CA PHE A 46 9.86 -5.14 4.05
C PHE A 46 8.92 -3.93 4.06
N ALA A 47 9.19 -2.96 4.93
CA ALA A 47 8.37 -1.76 5.00
C ALA A 47 8.45 -0.96 3.70
N ALA A 48 9.65 -0.84 3.11
CA ALA A 48 9.82 -0.13 1.85
C ALA A 48 9.00 -0.76 0.73
N PHE A 49 8.99 -2.08 0.67
CA PHE A 49 8.21 -2.81 -0.33
C PHE A 49 6.73 -2.43 -0.25
N HIS A 50 6.16 -2.49 0.94
CA HIS A 50 4.73 -2.24 1.12
C HIS A 50 4.38 -0.75 1.01
N ILE A 51 5.28 0.13 1.42
CA ILE A 51 5.07 1.57 1.24
C ILE A 51 4.97 1.91 -0.24
N ARG A 52 5.85 1.37 -1.08
CA ARG A 52 5.80 1.60 -2.52
C ARG A 52 4.52 1.02 -3.13
N GLN A 53 4.18 -0.20 -2.76
CA GLN A 53 3.01 -0.87 -3.31
C GLN A 53 1.72 -0.17 -2.90
N SER A 54 1.60 0.21 -1.64
CA SER A 54 0.41 0.91 -1.16
C SER A 54 0.31 2.30 -1.75
N LEU A 55 1.42 3.00 -1.92
CA LEU A 55 1.41 4.30 -2.57
C LEU A 55 0.88 4.20 -4.00
N PHE A 56 1.34 3.19 -4.74
CA PHE A 56 0.87 2.98 -6.10
C PHE A 56 -0.64 2.74 -6.13
N LEU A 57 -1.15 1.93 -5.21
CA LEU A 57 -2.59 1.68 -5.11
C LEU A 57 -3.36 2.95 -4.76
N HIS A 58 -2.84 3.75 -3.85
CA HIS A 58 -3.49 5.01 -3.50
C HIS A 58 -3.52 5.97 -4.68
N ILE A 59 -2.43 6.05 -5.44
CA ILE A 59 -2.38 6.90 -6.63
C ILE A 59 -3.41 6.43 -7.65
N LEU A 60 -3.48 5.13 -7.90
CA LEU A 60 -4.46 4.57 -8.82
C LEU A 60 -5.89 4.84 -8.36
N ALA A 61 -6.15 4.70 -7.07
CA ALA A 61 -7.47 4.95 -6.51
C ALA A 61 -7.88 6.41 -6.68
N ILE A 62 -6.96 7.33 -6.38
CA ILE A 62 -7.22 8.76 -6.52
C ILE A 62 -7.44 9.12 -7.99
N ALA A 63 -6.61 8.59 -8.88
CA ALA A 63 -6.73 8.84 -10.32
C ALA A 63 -8.07 8.33 -10.84
N THR A 64 -8.48 7.14 -10.41
CA THR A 64 -9.75 6.56 -10.82
C THR A 64 -10.92 7.40 -10.30
N TRP A 65 -10.80 7.86 -9.05
CA TRP A 65 -11.84 8.69 -8.45
C TRP A 65 -12.01 10.01 -9.20
N ILE A 66 -10.91 10.67 -9.53
CA ILE A 66 -10.94 11.91 -10.30
C ILE A 66 -11.54 11.67 -11.69
N LEU A 67 -11.11 10.59 -12.35
CA LEU A 67 -11.62 10.23 -13.67
C LEU A 67 -13.14 10.01 -13.64
N ARG A 68 -13.64 9.34 -12.60
CA ARG A 68 -15.07 9.08 -12.49
C ARG A 68 -15.88 10.38 -12.41
N TRP A 69 -15.38 11.36 -11.65
CA TRP A 69 -16.06 12.65 -11.56
C TRP A 69 -16.02 13.38 -12.89
N MET A 70 -14.90 13.30 -13.59
CA MET A 70 -14.78 13.94 -14.92
C MET A 70 -15.74 13.32 -15.93
N LEU A 71 -15.99 12.02 -15.84
CA LEU A 71 -16.90 11.34 -16.75
C LEU A 71 -18.34 11.85 -16.65
N LEU A 72 -18.74 12.36 -15.50
CA LEU A 72 -20.09 12.88 -15.31
C LEU A 72 -20.38 14.13 -16.16
N PHE A 73 -19.34 14.80 -16.63
CA PHE A 73 -19.51 15.97 -17.50
C PHE A 73 -19.72 15.59 -18.96
N ILE A 74 -19.59 14.32 -19.32
CA ILE A 74 -19.80 13.83 -20.68
C ILE A 74 -21.21 13.23 -20.74
N PRO A 75 -22.14 13.80 -21.52
CA PRO A 75 -23.49 13.27 -21.57
C PRO A 75 -23.52 11.88 -22.21
N TYR A 76 -24.41 11.04 -21.75
CA TYR A 76 -24.68 9.68 -22.24
C TYR A 76 -23.49 8.74 -22.08
N VAL A 77 -22.41 8.94 -22.85
CA VAL A 77 -21.23 8.06 -22.84
C VAL A 77 -20.54 8.11 -21.49
N GLY A 78 -20.42 9.30 -20.92
CA GLY A 78 -19.78 9.46 -19.61
C GLY A 78 -20.51 8.73 -18.51
N TRP A 79 -21.85 8.75 -18.56
CA TRP A 79 -22.66 8.05 -17.57
C TRP A 79 -22.43 6.53 -17.64
N ALA A 80 -22.39 5.99 -18.86
CA ALA A 80 -22.12 4.56 -19.04
C ALA A 80 -20.72 4.19 -18.56
N LEU A 81 -19.73 5.02 -18.90
CA LEU A 81 -18.35 4.81 -18.44
C LEU A 81 -18.23 4.93 -16.93
N TRP A 82 -19.02 5.79 -16.31
CA TRP A 82 -19.03 5.93 -14.88
C TRP A 82 -19.44 4.63 -14.18
N TRP A 83 -20.46 3.97 -14.72
CA TRP A 83 -20.87 2.65 -14.20
C TRP A 83 -19.80 1.59 -14.44
N ILE A 84 -19.18 1.61 -15.63
CA ILE A 84 -18.10 0.67 -15.95
C ILE A 84 -16.91 0.87 -15.01
N SER A 85 -16.65 2.10 -14.58
CA SER A 85 -15.52 2.37 -13.70
C SER A 85 -15.63 1.68 -12.33
N TRP A 86 -16.82 1.25 -11.94
CA TRP A 86 -16.99 0.43 -10.74
C TRP A 86 -16.21 -0.87 -10.82
N ILE A 87 -16.08 -1.43 -12.04
CA ILE A 87 -15.28 -2.65 -12.24
C ILE A 87 -13.83 -2.38 -11.88
N ILE A 88 -13.30 -1.22 -12.28
CA ILE A 88 -11.94 -0.83 -11.95
C ILE A 88 -11.79 -0.68 -10.43
N PHE A 89 -12.77 -0.06 -9.78
CA PHE A 89 -12.74 0.11 -8.33
C PHE A 89 -12.75 -1.21 -7.60
N ILE A 90 -13.57 -2.15 -8.04
CA ILE A 90 -13.62 -3.48 -7.45
C ILE A 90 -12.29 -4.19 -7.63
N GLY A 91 -11.69 -4.07 -8.83
CA GLY A 91 -10.37 -4.63 -9.07
C GLY A 91 -9.30 -4.06 -8.15
N LEU A 92 -9.30 -2.73 -7.97
CA LEU A 92 -8.37 -2.08 -7.05
C LEU A 92 -8.61 -2.51 -5.61
N LEU A 93 -9.86 -2.70 -5.22
CA LEU A 93 -10.19 -3.17 -3.88
C LEU A 93 -9.63 -4.56 -3.65
N VAL A 94 -9.76 -5.45 -4.63
CA VAL A 94 -9.18 -6.80 -4.53
C VAL A 94 -7.67 -6.71 -4.39
N LEU A 95 -7.02 -5.89 -5.20
CA LEU A 95 -5.57 -5.70 -5.11
C LEU A 95 -5.15 -5.12 -3.75
N TRP A 96 -5.94 -4.20 -3.23
CA TRP A 96 -5.70 -3.62 -1.92
C TRP A 96 -5.76 -4.70 -0.82
N VAL A 97 -6.78 -5.54 -0.86
CA VAL A 97 -6.93 -6.63 0.10
C VAL A 97 -5.75 -7.60 0.00
N LEU A 98 -5.34 -7.94 -1.21
CA LEU A 98 -4.20 -8.84 -1.41
C LEU A 98 -2.91 -8.23 -0.87
N GLY A 99 -2.69 -6.94 -1.11
CA GLY A 99 -1.52 -6.24 -0.58
C GLY A 99 -1.54 -6.19 0.93
N LEU A 100 -2.69 -5.89 1.51
CA LEU A 100 -2.83 -5.84 2.97
C LEU A 100 -2.60 -7.21 3.59
N MET A 101 -3.13 -8.27 2.97
CA MET A 101 -2.90 -9.64 3.44
C MET A 101 -1.42 -10.00 3.39
N SER A 102 -0.74 -9.61 2.33
CA SER A 102 0.70 -9.82 2.22
C SER A 102 1.44 -9.14 3.38
N ALA A 103 1.06 -7.92 3.72
CA ALA A 103 1.67 -7.19 4.84
C ALA A 103 1.40 -7.89 6.17
N VAL A 104 0.17 -8.34 6.38
CA VAL A 104 -0.22 -9.04 7.62
C VAL A 104 0.54 -10.36 7.77
N ASN A 105 0.82 -11.01 6.65
CA ASN A 105 1.51 -12.30 6.66
C ASN A 105 3.04 -12.16 6.60
N ASN A 106 3.57 -10.97 6.74
CA ASN A 106 5.01 -10.69 6.69
C ASN A 106 5.65 -11.09 5.34
N GLU A 107 4.92 -10.92 4.26
CA GLU A 107 5.39 -11.28 2.93
C GLU A 107 5.67 -10.04 2.09
N GLU A 108 6.65 -10.15 1.20
CA GLU A 108 6.91 -9.13 0.18
C GLU A 108 6.37 -9.62 -1.16
N LYS A 109 5.10 -9.95 -1.17
CA LYS A 109 4.47 -10.54 -2.35
C LYS A 109 3.83 -9.43 -3.18
N PRO A 110 4.31 -9.21 -4.41
CA PRO A 110 3.71 -8.17 -5.23
C PRO A 110 2.26 -8.50 -5.55
N ILE A 111 1.44 -7.49 -5.61
CA ILE A 111 0.06 -7.68 -6.07
C ILE A 111 0.10 -8.06 -7.55
N PRO A 112 -0.89 -8.82 -8.02
CA PRO A 112 -0.95 -9.20 -9.43
C PRO A 112 -0.97 -7.98 -10.34
N ILE A 113 -0.32 -8.10 -11.50
CA ILE A 113 -0.34 -7.08 -12.55
C ILE A 113 0.48 -5.84 -12.20
N PHE A 114 0.17 -5.16 -11.09
CA PHE A 114 0.74 -3.85 -10.79
C PHE A 114 1.87 -3.88 -9.76
N GLY A 115 2.05 -4.99 -9.04
CA GLY A 115 3.02 -5.04 -7.96
C GLY A 115 4.44 -4.75 -8.41
N LYS A 116 4.90 -5.42 -9.46
CA LYS A 116 6.24 -5.19 -9.98
C LYS A 116 6.39 -3.79 -10.54
N MET A 117 5.37 -3.30 -11.23
CA MET A 117 5.35 -1.95 -11.77
C MET A 117 5.48 -0.92 -10.64
N ALA A 118 4.75 -1.13 -9.55
CA ALA A 118 4.82 -0.24 -8.40
C ALA A 118 6.24 -0.18 -7.82
N GLN A 119 6.90 -1.32 -7.69
CA GLN A 119 8.25 -1.36 -7.15
C GLN A 119 9.26 -0.67 -8.08
N GLN A 120 9.07 -0.78 -9.38
CA GLN A 120 9.96 -0.16 -10.35
C GLN A 120 9.71 1.34 -10.48
N MET A 121 8.45 1.75 -10.61
CA MET A 121 8.11 3.15 -10.81
C MET A 121 8.38 4.00 -9.58
N LEU A 122 8.21 3.43 -8.41
CA LEU A 122 8.37 4.12 -7.14
C LEU A 122 9.66 3.74 -6.43
N ALA A 123 10.65 3.26 -7.17
CA ALA A 123 11.93 2.87 -6.59
C ALA A 123 12.63 4.04 -5.88
N GLY A 124 12.31 5.27 -6.23
CA GLY A 124 12.83 6.45 -5.55
C GLY A 124 12.28 6.65 -4.14
N VAL A 125 11.19 6.00 -3.80
CA VAL A 125 10.62 6.06 -2.45
C VAL A 125 11.41 5.08 -1.58
N LYS A 126 12.29 5.60 -0.77
CA LYS A 126 13.18 4.79 0.06
C LYS A 126 13.14 5.21 1.51
#